data_906fc03286271ac12a4a598ef7b1b927
#
_entry.id   906fc03286271ac12a4a598ef7b1b927
#
_cell.length_a   1.000
_cell.length_b   1.000
_cell.length_c   1.000
_cell.angle_alpha   90.00
_cell.angle_beta   90.00
_cell.angle_gamma   90.00
#
_symmetry.space_group_name_H-M   'P 1'
#
loop_
_entity.id
_entity.type
_entity.pdbx_description
1 polymer ?
#
loop_
_entity_poly.entity_id
_entity_poly.type
_entity_poly.pdbx_seq_one_letter_code
_entity_poly.pdbx_strand_id
1 'polypeptide(L)'
;AVIKAALNVQKKHPDWTIVPEIMIPLVGEIKELAYVKKVVCETADAIIKEAGSDMHYKVGTMIEIPRAALTADEIAKEAEFFSFGTNDLTQMTFGFSRDDAGKFLGAYYDKKIYENDPFAKLDQTGVGKLVKMAADLGKQTRPDIKLGICGEHGGDPSSVEFCHRVG
;
A
#
# COMPACT_ATOMS: atom_id res chain seq x y z
N ALA A 1 -9.55 17.20 5.06
CA ALA A 1 -8.29 17.80 5.52
C ALA A 1 -7.24 17.82 4.39
N VAL A 2 -6.89 16.66 3.76
CA VAL A 2 -5.81 16.51 2.76
C VAL A 2 -5.96 17.49 1.60
N ILE A 3 -7.11 17.51 0.92
CA ILE A 3 -7.36 18.38 -0.24
C ILE A 3 -7.27 19.86 0.14
N LYS A 4 -7.84 20.27 1.29
CA LYS A 4 -7.72 21.67 1.74
C LYS A 4 -6.27 22.07 2.02
N ALA A 5 -5.49 21.16 2.60
CA ALA A 5 -4.06 21.41 2.84
C ALA A 5 -3.28 21.56 1.51
N ALA A 6 -3.52 20.65 0.56
CA ALA A 6 -2.90 20.72 -0.76
C ALA A 6 -3.25 22.01 -1.52
N LEU A 7 -4.53 22.42 -1.51
CA LEU A 7 -4.97 23.69 -2.11
C LEU A 7 -4.29 24.91 -1.44
N ASN A 8 -4.12 24.88 -0.13
CA ASN A 8 -3.43 25.96 0.58
C ASN A 8 -1.94 26.03 0.24
N VAL A 9 -1.27 24.88 0.09
CA VAL A 9 0.13 24.83 -0.34
C VAL A 9 0.26 25.29 -1.80
N GLN A 10 -0.62 24.82 -2.68
CA GLN A 10 -0.63 25.22 -4.10
C GLN A 10 -0.79 26.75 -4.26
N LYS A 11 -1.62 27.39 -3.44
CA LYS A 11 -1.75 28.85 -3.43
C LYS A 11 -0.47 29.59 -3.04
N LYS A 12 0.32 29.01 -2.11
CA LYS A 12 1.59 29.58 -1.66
C LYS A 12 2.74 29.31 -2.65
N HIS A 13 2.63 28.24 -3.41
CA HIS A 13 3.64 27.79 -4.36
C HIS A 13 2.97 27.50 -5.72
N PRO A 14 2.59 28.55 -6.48
CA PRO A 14 1.86 28.37 -7.73
C PRO A 14 2.68 27.69 -8.84
N ASP A 15 4.00 27.67 -8.70
CA ASP A 15 4.97 26.98 -9.57
C ASP A 15 5.10 25.48 -9.28
N TRP A 16 4.51 24.99 -8.19
CA TRP A 16 4.55 23.57 -7.85
C TRP A 16 3.36 22.83 -8.43
N THR A 17 3.60 21.61 -8.89
CA THR A 17 2.52 20.67 -9.24
C THR A 17 2.27 19.75 -8.07
N ILE A 18 1.13 19.91 -7.39
CA ILE A 18 0.75 19.10 -6.23
C ILE A 18 -0.37 18.17 -6.62
N VAL A 19 -0.12 16.86 -6.54
CA VAL A 19 -1.12 15.80 -6.77
C VAL A 19 -1.25 14.97 -5.51
N PRO A 20 -2.26 15.21 -4.67
CA PRO A 20 -2.50 14.39 -3.48
C PRO A 20 -2.80 12.94 -3.85
N GLU A 21 -2.22 11.99 -3.11
CA GLU A 21 -2.51 10.57 -3.22
C GLU A 21 -3.20 10.12 -1.93
N ILE A 22 -4.47 9.71 -2.05
CA ILE A 22 -5.29 9.27 -0.91
C ILE A 22 -5.33 7.76 -0.90
N MET A 23 -4.79 7.17 0.15
CA MET A 23 -4.70 5.72 0.30
C MET A 23 -5.78 5.21 1.25
N ILE A 24 -6.53 4.20 0.82
CA ILE A 24 -7.54 3.51 1.63
C ILE A 24 -6.90 2.22 2.15
N PRO A 25 -6.74 2.07 3.49
CA PRO A 25 -6.12 0.89 4.09
C PRO A 25 -7.11 -0.26 4.26
N LEU A 26 -6.60 -1.44 4.63
CA LEU A 26 -7.34 -2.63 5.09
C LEU A 26 -8.37 -3.19 4.09
N VAL A 27 -8.23 -2.89 2.83
CA VAL A 27 -9.12 -3.38 1.78
C VAL A 27 -8.85 -4.86 1.51
N GLY A 28 -9.88 -5.69 1.61
CA GLY A 28 -9.84 -7.10 1.26
C GLY A 28 -10.76 -7.46 0.09
N GLU A 29 -11.65 -6.54 -0.32
CA GLU A 29 -12.66 -6.75 -1.36
C GLU A 29 -12.83 -5.48 -2.21
N ILE A 30 -12.97 -5.62 -3.53
CA ILE A 30 -13.15 -4.47 -4.44
C ILE A 30 -14.33 -3.58 -4.06
N LYS A 31 -15.43 -4.16 -3.58
CA LYS A 31 -16.64 -3.40 -3.19
C LYS A 31 -16.40 -2.51 -1.96
N GLU A 32 -15.51 -2.90 -1.06
CA GLU A 32 -15.10 -2.05 0.06
C GLU A 32 -14.36 -0.82 -0.47
N LEU A 33 -13.41 -1.03 -1.38
CA LEU A 33 -12.67 0.05 -2.00
C LEU A 33 -13.60 0.99 -2.77
N ALA A 34 -14.48 0.46 -3.63
CA ALA A 34 -15.42 1.24 -4.42
C ALA A 34 -16.35 2.09 -3.53
N TYR A 35 -16.84 1.53 -2.43
CA TYR A 35 -17.72 2.23 -1.49
C TYR A 35 -17.00 3.41 -0.82
N VAL A 36 -15.82 3.17 -0.25
CA VAL A 36 -15.05 4.22 0.44
C VAL A 36 -14.52 5.26 -0.54
N LYS A 37 -14.02 4.83 -1.70
CA LYS A 37 -13.54 5.71 -2.78
C LYS A 37 -14.63 6.68 -3.21
N LYS A 38 -15.89 6.21 -3.36
CA LYS A 38 -17.01 7.10 -3.72
C LYS A 38 -17.15 8.26 -2.74
N VAL A 39 -17.13 7.98 -1.43
CA VAL A 39 -17.24 9.02 -0.38
C VAL A 39 -16.03 9.97 -0.42
N VAL A 40 -14.83 9.43 -0.64
CA VAL A 40 -13.61 10.22 -0.77
C VAL A 40 -13.70 11.16 -1.97
N CYS A 41 -14.08 10.65 -3.15
CA CYS A 41 -14.19 11.44 -4.38
C CYS A 41 -15.27 12.51 -4.26
N GLU A 42 -16.48 12.17 -3.80
CA GLU A 42 -17.56 13.15 -3.60
C GLU A 42 -17.12 14.30 -2.68
N THR A 43 -16.39 13.98 -1.61
CA THR A 43 -15.89 14.98 -0.67
C THR A 43 -14.77 15.83 -1.27
N ALA A 44 -13.81 15.20 -1.95
CA ALA A 44 -12.68 15.87 -2.59
C ALA A 44 -13.13 16.82 -3.69
N ASP A 45 -13.99 16.34 -4.59
CA ASP A 45 -14.50 17.07 -5.74
C ASP A 45 -15.32 18.30 -5.30
N ALA A 46 -16.14 18.14 -4.25
CA ALA A 46 -16.88 19.28 -3.68
C ALA A 46 -15.95 20.38 -3.17
N ILE A 47 -14.87 20.01 -2.47
CA ILE A 47 -13.88 20.96 -1.92
C ILE A 47 -13.10 21.65 -3.05
N ILE A 48 -12.68 20.90 -4.06
CA ILE A 48 -11.95 21.42 -5.23
C ILE A 48 -12.82 22.40 -6.00
N LYS A 49 -14.07 22.04 -6.24
CA LYS A 49 -15.07 22.89 -6.92
C LYS A 49 -15.34 24.18 -6.13
N GLU A 50 -15.54 24.09 -4.81
CA GLU A 50 -15.75 25.26 -3.94
C GLU A 50 -14.54 26.23 -3.99
N ALA A 51 -13.34 25.67 -4.11
CA ALA A 51 -12.11 26.46 -4.22
C ALA A 51 -11.86 27.05 -5.61
N GLY A 52 -12.68 26.73 -6.60
CA GLY A 52 -12.48 27.13 -7.99
C GLY A 52 -11.18 26.60 -8.61
N SER A 53 -10.75 25.41 -8.18
CA SER A 53 -9.47 24.80 -8.58
C SER A 53 -9.70 23.65 -9.56
N ASP A 54 -8.68 23.34 -10.34
CA ASP A 54 -8.58 22.17 -11.23
C ASP A 54 -7.62 21.09 -10.68
N MET A 55 -7.36 21.14 -9.37
CA MET A 55 -6.44 20.20 -8.71
C MET A 55 -6.84 18.75 -8.98
N HIS A 56 -5.85 17.97 -9.46
CA HIS A 56 -5.98 16.52 -9.58
C HIS A 56 -5.51 15.83 -8.30
N TYR A 57 -6.11 14.68 -8.01
CA TYR A 57 -5.70 13.78 -6.92
C TYR A 57 -5.87 12.34 -7.38
N LYS A 58 -5.28 11.40 -6.65
CA LYS A 58 -5.41 9.98 -6.90
C LYS A 58 -5.96 9.28 -5.67
N VAL A 59 -6.74 8.21 -5.90
CA VAL A 59 -7.21 7.31 -4.85
C VAL A 59 -6.68 5.91 -5.13
N GLY A 60 -5.96 5.37 -4.17
CA GLY A 60 -5.41 4.02 -4.24
C GLY A 60 -5.66 3.26 -2.95
N THR A 61 -5.05 2.10 -2.84
CA THR A 61 -5.21 1.26 -1.66
C THR A 61 -3.89 0.69 -1.16
N MET A 62 -3.91 0.26 0.10
CA MET A 62 -2.85 -0.56 0.64
C MET A 62 -3.10 -2.03 0.29
N ILE A 63 -2.07 -2.72 -0.21
CA ILE A 63 -2.08 -4.18 -0.33
C ILE A 63 -1.39 -4.74 0.90
N GLU A 64 -2.18 -5.13 1.88
CA GLU A 64 -1.72 -5.62 3.19
C GLU A 64 -2.51 -6.82 3.69
N ILE A 65 -3.67 -7.08 3.08
CA ILE A 65 -4.49 -8.26 3.33
C ILE A 65 -4.12 -9.33 2.30
N PRO A 66 -3.79 -10.58 2.68
CA PRO A 66 -3.47 -11.64 1.71
C PRO A 66 -4.53 -11.83 0.63
N ARG A 67 -5.83 -11.73 0.98
CA ARG A 67 -6.91 -11.77 0.01
C ARG A 67 -6.80 -10.65 -1.03
N ALA A 68 -6.42 -9.44 -0.62
CA ALA A 68 -6.21 -8.33 -1.56
C ALA A 68 -5.09 -8.63 -2.55
N ALA A 69 -4.00 -9.25 -2.09
CA ALA A 69 -2.91 -9.65 -2.97
C ALA A 69 -3.35 -10.71 -4.00
N LEU A 70 -4.19 -11.66 -3.59
CA LEU A 70 -4.74 -12.72 -4.44
C LEU A 70 -5.76 -12.23 -5.47
N THR A 71 -6.41 -11.08 -5.23
CA THR A 71 -7.45 -10.47 -6.08
C THR A 71 -7.04 -9.08 -6.55
N ALA A 72 -5.75 -8.84 -6.69
CA ALA A 72 -5.22 -7.51 -7.00
C ALA A 72 -5.59 -7.03 -8.41
N ASP A 73 -5.87 -7.94 -9.35
CA ASP A 73 -6.43 -7.64 -10.66
C ASP A 73 -7.82 -6.98 -10.55
N GLU A 74 -8.68 -7.52 -9.68
CA GLU A 74 -10.00 -6.91 -9.43
C GLU A 74 -9.87 -5.55 -8.73
N ILE A 75 -9.02 -5.47 -7.69
CA ILE A 75 -8.81 -4.23 -6.93
C ILE A 75 -8.22 -3.13 -7.80
N ALA A 76 -7.33 -3.47 -8.75
CA ALA A 76 -6.73 -2.50 -9.68
C ALA A 76 -7.74 -1.84 -10.64
N LYS A 77 -8.94 -2.38 -10.79
CA LYS A 77 -10.02 -1.71 -11.55
C LYS A 77 -10.43 -0.38 -10.88
N GLU A 78 -10.35 -0.33 -9.56
CA GLU A 78 -10.72 0.84 -8.75
C GLU A 78 -9.51 1.63 -8.27
N ALA A 79 -8.40 0.98 -7.90
CA ALA A 79 -7.22 1.63 -7.36
C ALA A 79 -6.35 2.23 -8.46
N GLU A 80 -5.90 3.46 -8.27
CA GLU A 80 -4.96 4.14 -9.16
C GLU A 80 -3.50 3.90 -8.78
N PHE A 81 -3.26 3.41 -7.56
CA PHE A 81 -1.96 2.96 -7.09
C PHE A 81 -2.10 1.90 -6.00
N PHE A 82 -1.05 1.09 -5.82
CA PHE A 82 -0.90 0.18 -4.69
C PHE A 82 0.25 0.63 -3.80
N SER A 83 0.02 0.56 -2.49
CA SER A 83 1.07 0.67 -1.48
C SER A 83 1.11 -0.62 -0.69
N PHE A 84 2.22 -1.34 -0.75
CA PHE A 84 2.35 -2.61 -0.03
C PHE A 84 2.58 -2.37 1.46
N GLY A 85 1.58 -2.69 2.30
CA GLY A 85 1.64 -2.67 3.76
C GLY A 85 2.26 -3.96 4.27
N THR A 86 3.59 -4.07 4.15
CA THR A 86 4.29 -5.33 4.35
C THR A 86 4.29 -5.83 5.80
N ASN A 87 4.08 -4.96 6.79
CA ASN A 87 3.94 -5.39 8.19
C ASN A 87 2.70 -6.24 8.39
N ASP A 88 1.53 -5.74 7.98
CA ASP A 88 0.27 -6.46 8.12
C ASP A 88 0.20 -7.67 7.18
N LEU A 89 0.72 -7.54 5.97
CA LEU A 89 0.84 -8.67 5.05
C LEU A 89 1.70 -9.79 5.65
N THR A 90 2.79 -9.45 6.35
CA THR A 90 3.63 -10.40 7.06
C THR A 90 2.87 -11.07 8.21
N GLN A 91 2.21 -10.29 9.08
CA GLN A 91 1.42 -10.83 10.20
C GLN A 91 0.40 -11.85 9.73
N MET A 92 -0.38 -11.51 8.70
CA MET A 92 -1.45 -12.36 8.22
C MET A 92 -0.94 -13.57 7.42
N THR A 93 0.20 -13.45 6.77
CA THR A 93 0.81 -14.57 6.04
C THR A 93 1.45 -15.58 6.98
N PHE A 94 2.15 -15.12 8.02
CA PHE A 94 2.71 -15.99 9.05
C PHE A 94 1.68 -16.45 10.08
N GLY A 95 0.57 -15.77 10.23
CA GLY A 95 -0.49 -16.11 11.16
C GLY A 95 -0.18 -15.79 12.63
N PHE A 96 0.70 -14.80 12.87
CA PHE A 96 0.98 -14.32 14.24
C PHE A 96 1.07 -12.78 14.29
N SER A 97 0.71 -12.21 15.42
CA SER A 97 0.79 -10.78 15.67
C SER A 97 2.24 -10.35 15.89
N ARG A 98 2.60 -9.18 15.33
CA ARG A 98 3.87 -8.53 15.59
C ARG A 98 4.10 -8.27 17.08
N ASP A 99 3.04 -7.86 17.81
CA ASP A 99 3.11 -7.56 19.24
C ASP A 99 3.36 -8.82 20.09
N ASP A 100 2.92 -9.99 19.62
CA ASP A 100 3.10 -11.27 20.32
C ASP A 100 4.36 -12.02 19.88
N ALA A 101 4.91 -11.71 18.72
CA ALA A 101 6.04 -12.43 18.12
C ALA A 101 7.28 -12.47 19.03
N GLY A 102 7.55 -11.43 19.81
CA GLY A 102 8.65 -11.37 20.75
C GLY A 102 8.63 -12.46 21.82
N LYS A 103 7.48 -13.08 22.08
CA LYS A 103 7.32 -14.15 23.08
C LYS A 103 7.94 -15.48 22.62
N PHE A 104 8.07 -15.73 21.34
CA PHE A 104 8.52 -17.03 20.80
C PHE A 104 9.60 -16.94 19.71
N LEU A 105 9.76 -15.83 19.02
CA LEU A 105 10.75 -15.70 17.93
C LEU A 105 12.17 -15.92 18.38
N GLY A 106 12.52 -15.62 19.65
CA GLY A 106 13.83 -15.91 20.21
C GLY A 106 14.19 -17.39 20.08
N ALA A 107 13.26 -18.31 20.42
CA ALA A 107 13.48 -19.74 20.27
C ALA A 107 13.63 -20.18 18.80
N TYR A 108 13.00 -19.48 17.86
CA TYR A 108 13.15 -19.73 16.41
C TYR A 108 14.54 -19.35 15.92
N TYR A 109 15.09 -18.24 16.42
CA TYR A 109 16.47 -17.81 16.06
C TYR A 109 17.51 -18.77 16.67
N ASP A 110 17.36 -19.14 17.92
CA ASP A 110 18.26 -20.09 18.61
C ASP A 110 18.32 -21.44 17.88
N LYS A 111 17.19 -21.89 17.35
CA LYS A 111 17.07 -23.14 16.60
C LYS A 111 17.34 -23.00 15.10
N LYS A 112 17.69 -21.78 14.64
CA LYS A 112 17.93 -21.46 13.23
C LYS A 112 16.76 -21.82 12.31
N ILE A 113 15.51 -21.71 12.81
CA ILE A 113 14.30 -21.87 12.02
C ILE A 113 14.09 -20.63 11.18
N TYR A 114 14.28 -19.44 11.76
CA TYR A 114 14.37 -18.17 11.04
C TYR A 114 15.78 -17.59 11.19
N GLU A 115 16.31 -17.08 10.07
CA GLU A 115 17.60 -16.39 10.06
C GLU A 115 17.47 -14.93 10.50
N ASN A 116 16.33 -14.31 10.20
CA ASN A 116 16.06 -12.91 10.48
C ASN A 116 14.64 -12.73 11.02
N ASP A 117 14.43 -11.60 11.67
CA ASP A 117 13.09 -11.16 12.05
C ASP A 117 12.28 -10.84 10.76
N PRO A 118 11.14 -11.53 10.52
CA PRO A 118 10.33 -11.31 9.33
C PRO A 118 9.68 -9.92 9.29
N PHE A 119 9.66 -9.17 10.39
CA PHE A 119 9.19 -7.77 10.43
C PHE A 119 10.29 -6.76 10.12
N ALA A 120 11.56 -7.13 10.32
CA ALA A 120 12.69 -6.27 9.98
C ALA A 120 13.17 -6.48 8.54
N LYS A 121 13.14 -7.73 8.08
CA LYS A 121 13.57 -8.13 6.74
C LYS A 121 12.46 -8.94 6.07
N LEU A 122 12.07 -8.51 4.87
CA LEU A 122 10.97 -9.12 4.13
C LEU A 122 11.23 -10.61 3.86
N ASP A 123 10.27 -11.45 4.25
CA ASP A 123 10.21 -12.84 3.80
C ASP A 123 9.94 -12.88 2.30
N GLN A 124 10.99 -13.06 1.50
CA GLN A 124 10.88 -13.11 0.04
C GLN A 124 10.25 -14.40 -0.46
N THR A 125 10.22 -15.45 0.38
CA THR A 125 9.71 -16.79 0.00
C THR A 125 8.19 -16.87 0.08
N GLY A 126 7.59 -16.40 1.16
CA GLY A 126 6.13 -16.43 1.38
C GLY A 126 5.48 -15.07 1.05
N VAL A 127 5.78 -14.06 1.88
CA VAL A 127 5.23 -12.70 1.72
C VAL A 127 5.62 -12.10 0.37
N GLY A 128 6.85 -12.29 -0.05
CA GLY A 128 7.35 -11.82 -1.34
C GLY A 128 6.61 -12.40 -2.55
N LYS A 129 6.13 -13.64 -2.45
CA LYS A 129 5.26 -14.21 -3.51
C LYS A 129 3.94 -13.47 -3.63
N LEU A 130 3.33 -13.09 -2.50
CA LEU A 130 2.10 -12.29 -2.51
C LEU A 130 2.34 -10.89 -3.08
N VAL A 131 3.45 -10.26 -2.70
CA VAL A 131 3.86 -8.95 -3.25
C VAL A 131 4.03 -9.03 -4.77
N LYS A 132 4.80 -10.02 -5.25
CA LYS A 132 5.00 -10.22 -6.69
C LYS A 132 3.69 -10.49 -7.42
N MET A 133 2.86 -11.40 -6.89
CA MET A 133 1.56 -11.72 -7.47
C MET A 133 0.68 -10.47 -7.60
N ALA A 134 0.59 -9.67 -6.54
CA ALA A 134 -0.22 -8.45 -6.57
C ALA A 134 0.34 -7.40 -7.54
N ALA A 135 1.67 -7.29 -7.65
CA ALA A 135 2.30 -6.41 -8.63
C ALA A 135 1.99 -6.83 -10.06
N ASP A 136 2.13 -8.13 -10.37
CA ASP A 136 1.85 -8.67 -11.70
C ASP A 136 0.36 -8.51 -12.07
N LEU A 137 -0.55 -8.89 -11.18
CA LEU A 137 -2.01 -8.78 -11.36
C LEU A 137 -2.46 -7.31 -11.50
N GLY A 138 -1.90 -6.43 -10.67
CA GLY A 138 -2.20 -5.01 -10.74
C GLY A 138 -1.79 -4.41 -12.08
N LYS A 139 -0.57 -4.69 -12.55
CA LYS A 139 -0.07 -4.24 -13.87
C LYS A 139 -0.80 -4.88 -15.04
N GLN A 140 -1.28 -6.10 -14.89
CA GLN A 140 -2.09 -6.75 -15.94
C GLN A 140 -3.39 -6.00 -16.19
N THR A 141 -4.05 -5.50 -15.14
CA THR A 141 -5.30 -4.74 -15.23
C THR A 141 -5.06 -3.27 -15.54
N ARG A 142 -4.05 -2.68 -14.91
CA ARG A 142 -3.65 -1.26 -15.08
C ARG A 142 -2.13 -1.20 -15.31
N PRO A 143 -1.67 -1.20 -16.58
CA PRO A 143 -0.23 -1.25 -16.90
C PRO A 143 0.60 -0.12 -16.30
N ASP A 144 0.00 1.04 -16.07
CA ASP A 144 0.61 2.25 -15.50
C ASP A 144 0.39 2.39 -13.98
N ILE A 145 -0.12 1.35 -13.32
CA ILE A 145 -0.36 1.41 -11.87
C ILE A 145 0.95 1.70 -11.14
N LYS A 146 0.92 2.75 -10.32
CA LYS A 146 2.05 3.06 -9.44
C LYS A 146 2.11 2.06 -8.31
N LEU A 147 3.28 1.46 -8.10
CA LEU A 147 3.55 0.55 -6.99
C LEU A 147 4.49 1.21 -6.00
N GLY A 148 4.18 1.10 -4.72
CA GLY A 148 5.01 1.60 -3.64
C GLY A 148 5.03 0.62 -2.48
N ILE A 149 5.98 0.81 -1.58
CA ILE A 149 6.07 0.06 -0.32
C ILE A 149 5.97 1.03 0.85
N CYS A 150 5.24 0.65 1.86
CA CYS A 150 5.25 1.31 3.16
C CYS A 150 5.54 0.26 4.25
N GLY A 151 5.93 0.72 5.41
CA GLY A 151 6.37 -0.13 6.51
C GLY A 151 7.88 -0.22 6.62
N GLU A 152 8.35 -0.98 7.60
CA GLU A 152 9.77 -1.03 8.00
C GLU A 152 10.67 -1.67 6.94
N HIS A 153 10.13 -2.60 6.16
CA HIS A 153 10.86 -3.26 5.07
C HIS A 153 11.37 -2.27 4.01
N GLY A 154 10.72 -1.10 3.86
CA GLY A 154 11.20 -0.01 3.01
C GLY A 154 12.54 0.59 3.45
N GLY A 155 12.97 0.32 4.68
CA GLY A 155 14.28 0.71 5.21
C GLY A 155 15.35 -0.38 5.12
N ASP A 156 14.98 -1.63 4.78
CA ASP A 156 15.93 -2.73 4.63
C ASP A 156 16.43 -2.85 3.18
N PRO A 157 17.76 -2.76 2.93
CA PRO A 157 18.31 -2.78 1.58
C PRO A 157 17.92 -4.01 0.76
N SER A 158 17.90 -5.21 1.37
CA SER A 158 17.56 -6.44 0.66
C SER A 158 16.08 -6.52 0.28
N SER A 159 15.22 -5.96 1.11
CA SER A 159 13.78 -5.84 0.83
C SER A 159 13.50 -4.85 -0.28
N VAL A 160 14.19 -3.69 -0.28
CA VAL A 160 14.09 -2.67 -1.35
C VAL A 160 14.59 -3.24 -2.68
N GLU A 161 15.72 -3.97 -2.67
CA GLU A 161 16.22 -4.64 -3.87
C GLU A 161 15.22 -5.66 -4.42
N PHE A 162 14.58 -6.44 -3.54
CA PHE A 162 13.50 -7.36 -3.94
C PHE A 162 12.33 -6.61 -4.58
N CYS A 163 11.86 -5.52 -3.96
CA CYS A 163 10.77 -4.70 -4.50
C CYS A 163 11.12 -4.13 -5.88
N HIS A 164 12.37 -3.68 -6.07
CA HIS A 164 12.84 -3.23 -7.39
C HIS A 164 12.79 -4.35 -8.44
N ARG A 165 13.19 -5.58 -8.08
CA ARG A 165 13.15 -6.72 -9.01
C ARG A 165 11.74 -7.15 -9.42
N VAL A 166 10.75 -6.93 -8.56
CA VAL A 166 9.36 -7.29 -8.86
C VAL A 166 8.57 -6.14 -9.51
N GLY A 167 9.17 -4.97 -9.66
CA GLY A 167 8.62 -3.84 -10.40
C GLY A 167 7.87 -2.81 -9.63
#